data_2653610a56adf9c02d1f49ecc6f8dfaa
#
_entry.id   2653610a56adf9c02d1f49ecc6f8dfaa
#
_cell.length_a   1.000
_cell.length_b   1.000
_cell.length_c   1.000
_cell.angle_alpha   90.00
_cell.angle_beta   90.00
_cell.angle_gamma   90.00
#
_symmetry.space_group_name_H-M   'P 1'
#
loop_
_entity.id
_entity.type
_entity.pdbx_description
1 polymer ?
#
loop_
_entity_poly.entity_id
_entity_poly.type
_entity_poly.pdbx_seq_one_letter_code
_entity_poly.pdbx_strand_id
1 'polypeptide(L)'
;MYIRFILFLIVFIGCVENEHEPNFVARVGVSSLTEEDLALASVFTDKERFSYVDNWIRTELLYQAGSEVDLDKDLLIETKIKRYKKKLVGQTFLDTKIQDAVFVSKDEIRNYYRKNKEQFRRLKSEATINSFVLTDKKEAARVRANLEKSTNNKKRVEMFNKHTVVAETFADGMLHSKVNNKIFGPKKLKYIGPISLGNKYSVIEVIKRYEKGTYFGLDRVYDKIYSLIYKRKAAIRTQTIIDSLKQEIALEIKTNKI
;
A
#
# COMPACT_ATOMS: atom_id res chain seq x y z
N MET A 1 -7.59 -70.93 -59.94
CA MET A 1 -8.37 -70.49 -58.76
C MET A 1 -7.63 -69.31 -58.17
N TYR A 2 -8.05 -68.07 -58.52
CA TYR A 2 -7.37 -66.82 -58.15
C TYR A 2 -8.07 -66.25 -56.92
N ILE A 3 -7.35 -66.20 -55.80
CA ILE A 3 -7.83 -65.48 -54.57
C ILE A 3 -7.46 -64.03 -54.68
N ARG A 4 -8.46 -63.20 -54.82
CA ARG A 4 -8.32 -61.73 -54.81
C ARG A 4 -8.21 -61.24 -53.34
N PHE A 5 -7.05 -60.71 -52.99
CA PHE A 5 -6.82 -60.00 -51.72
C PHE A 5 -7.36 -58.57 -51.89
N ILE A 6 -8.45 -58.24 -51.16
CA ILE A 6 -8.98 -56.89 -51.06
C ILE A 6 -8.28 -56.24 -49.86
N LEU A 7 -7.41 -55.28 -50.17
CA LEU A 7 -6.74 -54.46 -49.15
C LEU A 7 -7.73 -53.36 -48.69
N PHE A 8 -8.20 -53.47 -47.47
CA PHE A 8 -9.07 -52.49 -46.84
C PHE A 8 -8.19 -51.36 -46.28
N LEU A 9 -8.19 -50.19 -46.99
CA LEU A 9 -7.49 -48.96 -46.55
C LEU A 9 -8.37 -48.25 -45.54
N ILE A 10 -8.07 -48.39 -44.24
CA ILE A 10 -8.76 -47.62 -43.17
C ILE A 10 -8.11 -46.25 -43.12
N VAL A 11 -8.83 -45.25 -43.62
CA VAL A 11 -8.48 -43.82 -43.48
C VAL A 11 -8.91 -43.37 -42.11
N PHE A 12 -7.97 -43.23 -41.19
CA PHE A 12 -8.19 -42.55 -39.95
C PHE A 12 -8.32 -41.02 -40.22
N ILE A 13 -9.55 -40.55 -40.27
CA ILE A 13 -9.81 -39.10 -40.21
C ILE A 13 -9.65 -38.70 -38.74
N GLY A 14 -8.44 -38.33 -38.35
CA GLY A 14 -8.20 -37.65 -37.08
C GLY A 14 -8.91 -36.31 -37.10
N CYS A 15 -9.95 -36.14 -36.29
CA CYS A 15 -10.43 -34.81 -35.93
C CYS A 15 -9.27 -34.05 -35.26
N VAL A 16 -8.67 -33.09 -35.94
CA VAL A 16 -7.84 -32.09 -35.30
C VAL A 16 -8.83 -31.18 -34.61
N GLU A 17 -9.10 -31.42 -33.31
CA GLU A 17 -9.65 -30.40 -32.44
C GLU A 17 -8.66 -29.24 -32.47
N ASN A 18 -9.10 -28.11 -33.04
CA ASN A 18 -8.42 -26.83 -32.87
C ASN A 18 -8.52 -26.47 -31.38
N GLU A 19 -7.58 -26.96 -30.56
CA GLU A 19 -7.34 -26.36 -29.26
C GLU A 19 -7.01 -24.89 -29.54
N HIS A 20 -7.93 -24.01 -29.17
CA HIS A 20 -7.65 -22.59 -29.08
C HIS A 20 -6.46 -22.46 -28.14
N GLU A 21 -5.25 -22.18 -28.67
CA GLU A 21 -4.10 -21.87 -27.83
C GLU A 21 -4.53 -20.73 -26.88
N PRO A 22 -4.44 -20.94 -25.55
CA PRO A 22 -4.85 -19.93 -24.61
C PRO A 22 -4.03 -18.65 -24.88
N ASN A 23 -4.74 -17.52 -24.96
CA ASN A 23 -4.14 -16.22 -25.19
C ASN A 23 -3.14 -15.92 -24.06
N PHE A 24 -1.84 -16.05 -24.33
CA PHE A 24 -0.79 -15.88 -23.32
C PHE A 24 -0.13 -14.51 -23.45
N VAL A 25 0.28 -13.97 -22.31
CA VAL A 25 1.05 -12.72 -22.18
C VAL A 25 2.55 -12.99 -22.30
N ALA A 26 3.00 -14.10 -21.73
CA ALA A 26 4.37 -14.58 -21.79
C ALA A 26 4.39 -16.11 -21.75
N ARG A 27 5.41 -16.73 -22.36
CA ARG A 27 5.61 -18.18 -22.34
C ARG A 27 7.08 -18.49 -22.08
N VAL A 28 7.34 -19.46 -21.22
CA VAL A 28 8.67 -20.01 -20.94
C VAL A 28 8.56 -21.52 -20.98
N GLY A 29 9.14 -22.17 -22.01
CA GLY A 29 8.97 -23.59 -22.26
C GLY A 29 7.49 -23.94 -22.46
N VAL A 30 6.97 -24.82 -21.61
CA VAL A 30 5.57 -25.27 -21.62
C VAL A 30 4.65 -24.40 -20.73
N SER A 31 5.21 -23.57 -19.87
CA SER A 31 4.44 -22.72 -18.96
C SER A 31 4.03 -21.42 -19.64
N SER A 32 2.79 -21.03 -19.46
CA SER A 32 2.22 -19.78 -20.00
C SER A 32 1.66 -18.91 -18.88
N LEU A 33 1.91 -17.62 -18.98
CA LEU A 33 1.27 -16.57 -18.17
C LEU A 33 0.11 -16.00 -18.97
N THR A 34 -1.08 -16.01 -18.43
CA THR A 34 -2.31 -15.54 -19.10
C THR A 34 -2.75 -14.16 -18.59
N GLU A 35 -3.71 -13.54 -19.29
CA GLU A 35 -4.37 -12.31 -18.80
C GLU A 35 -5.13 -12.56 -17.49
N GLU A 36 -5.68 -13.76 -17.30
CA GLU A 36 -6.38 -14.14 -16.07
C GLU A 36 -5.42 -14.18 -14.88
N ASP A 37 -4.20 -14.68 -15.07
CA ASP A 37 -3.16 -14.69 -14.02
C ASP A 37 -2.79 -13.26 -13.60
N LEU A 38 -2.69 -12.32 -14.56
CA LEU A 38 -2.45 -10.91 -14.27
C LEU A 38 -3.61 -10.29 -13.48
N ALA A 39 -4.85 -10.61 -13.84
CA ALA A 39 -6.03 -10.13 -13.13
C ALA A 39 -6.08 -10.67 -11.71
N LEU A 40 -5.79 -11.95 -11.50
CA LEU A 40 -5.69 -12.57 -10.17
C LEU A 40 -4.56 -11.95 -9.31
N ALA A 41 -3.46 -11.53 -9.94
CA ALA A 41 -2.36 -10.84 -9.28
C ALA A 41 -2.64 -9.35 -9.00
N SER A 42 -3.84 -8.84 -9.36
CA SER A 42 -4.23 -7.42 -9.19
C SER A 42 -3.27 -6.43 -9.87
N VAL A 43 -2.86 -6.77 -11.10
CA VAL A 43 -1.95 -5.94 -11.92
C VAL A 43 -2.78 -5.07 -12.85
N PHE A 44 -2.83 -3.76 -12.61
CA PHE A 44 -3.74 -2.84 -13.30
C PHE A 44 -3.06 -1.75 -14.14
N THR A 45 -1.80 -1.46 -13.91
CA THR A 45 -1.05 -0.44 -14.68
C THR A 45 -0.01 -1.07 -15.58
N ASP A 46 0.34 -0.39 -16.70
CA ASP A 46 1.37 -0.86 -17.64
C ASP A 46 2.73 -1.10 -16.96
N LYS A 47 3.07 -0.25 -15.99
CA LYS A 47 4.32 -0.40 -15.23
C LYS A 47 4.30 -1.63 -14.34
N GLU A 48 3.19 -1.88 -13.65
CA GLU A 48 3.01 -3.08 -12.82
C GLU A 48 3.01 -4.33 -13.69
N ARG A 49 2.32 -4.29 -14.85
CA ARG A 49 2.29 -5.36 -15.83
C ARG A 49 3.70 -5.73 -16.31
N PHE A 50 4.47 -4.75 -16.75
CA PHE A 50 5.84 -5.00 -17.21
C PHE A 50 6.69 -5.64 -16.11
N SER A 51 6.65 -5.08 -14.90
CA SER A 51 7.42 -5.59 -13.77
C SER A 51 6.98 -7.00 -13.35
N TYR A 52 5.69 -7.30 -13.41
CA TYR A 52 5.15 -8.62 -13.07
C TYR A 52 5.59 -9.67 -14.10
N VAL A 53 5.44 -9.38 -15.39
CA VAL A 53 5.83 -10.27 -16.48
C VAL A 53 7.33 -10.58 -16.44
N ASP A 54 8.18 -9.57 -16.26
CA ASP A 54 9.64 -9.75 -16.14
C ASP A 54 10.01 -10.65 -14.94
N ASN A 55 9.39 -10.41 -13.79
CA ASN A 55 9.60 -11.22 -12.59
C ASN A 55 9.08 -12.66 -12.78
N TRP A 56 7.93 -12.84 -13.45
CA TRP A 56 7.38 -14.15 -13.74
C TRP A 56 8.31 -14.95 -14.66
N ILE A 57 8.79 -14.35 -15.76
CA ILE A 57 9.75 -14.98 -16.69
C ILE A 57 10.99 -15.44 -15.94
N ARG A 58 11.58 -14.57 -15.11
CA ARG A 58 12.76 -14.88 -14.30
C ARG A 58 12.49 -16.05 -13.35
N THR A 59 11.37 -16.03 -12.67
CA THR A 59 10.97 -17.07 -11.72
C THR A 59 10.80 -18.40 -12.41
N GLU A 60 10.13 -18.42 -13.57
CA GLU A 60 9.85 -19.62 -14.34
C GLU A 60 11.13 -20.25 -14.91
N LEU A 61 12.04 -19.42 -15.46
CA LEU A 61 13.35 -19.90 -15.93
C LEU A 61 14.15 -20.58 -14.80
N LEU A 62 14.18 -19.97 -13.62
CA LEU A 62 14.91 -20.51 -12.47
C LEU A 62 14.22 -21.78 -11.93
N TYR A 63 12.89 -21.81 -11.94
CA TYR A 63 12.11 -22.99 -11.53
C TYR A 63 12.39 -24.17 -12.46
N GLN A 64 12.33 -23.99 -13.79
CA GLN A 64 12.60 -25.05 -14.75
C GLN A 64 14.03 -25.58 -14.61
N ALA A 65 15.02 -24.68 -14.51
CA ALA A 65 16.40 -25.09 -14.28
C ALA A 65 16.61 -25.85 -12.94
N GLY A 66 15.89 -25.47 -11.91
CA GLY A 66 15.89 -26.17 -10.62
C GLY A 66 15.24 -27.57 -10.71
N SER A 67 14.15 -27.67 -11.46
CA SER A 67 13.44 -28.95 -11.67
C SER A 67 14.26 -29.93 -12.53
N GLU A 68 15.06 -29.44 -13.48
CA GLU A 68 15.98 -30.29 -14.26
C GLU A 68 17.02 -31.02 -13.39
N VAL A 69 17.32 -30.49 -12.21
CA VAL A 69 18.23 -31.08 -11.23
C VAL A 69 17.49 -31.67 -10.01
N ASP A 70 16.20 -31.97 -10.16
CA ASP A 70 15.31 -32.59 -9.16
C ASP A 70 15.16 -31.81 -7.83
N LEU A 71 15.41 -30.48 -7.82
CA LEU A 71 15.23 -29.68 -6.61
C LEU A 71 13.77 -29.59 -6.17
N ASP A 72 12.82 -29.66 -7.07
CA ASP A 72 11.39 -29.70 -6.78
C ASP A 72 10.95 -30.95 -6.03
N LYS A 73 11.73 -32.05 -6.13
CA LYS A 73 11.54 -33.34 -5.42
C LYS A 73 12.31 -33.39 -4.09
N ASP A 74 13.08 -32.34 -3.75
CA ASP A 74 13.84 -32.29 -2.50
C ASP A 74 12.89 -32.26 -1.29
N LEU A 75 13.08 -33.20 -0.36
CA LEU A 75 12.25 -33.41 0.83
C LEU A 75 12.14 -32.12 1.70
N LEU A 76 13.21 -31.31 1.73
CA LEU A 76 13.22 -30.06 2.46
C LEU A 76 12.31 -29.02 1.79
N ILE A 77 12.33 -28.96 0.45
CA ILE A 77 11.49 -28.06 -0.34
C ILE A 77 10.02 -28.49 -0.20
N GLU A 78 9.71 -29.76 -0.37
CA GLU A 78 8.35 -30.28 -0.16
C GLU A 78 7.83 -30.00 1.24
N THR A 79 8.68 -30.19 2.28
CA THR A 79 8.32 -29.88 3.65
C THR A 79 8.02 -28.39 3.85
N LYS A 80 8.79 -27.49 3.23
CA LYS A 80 8.55 -26.03 3.26
C LYS A 80 7.23 -25.69 2.58
N ILE A 81 6.95 -26.26 1.41
CA ILE A 81 5.69 -26.03 0.67
C ILE A 81 4.50 -26.48 1.51
N LYS A 82 4.55 -27.70 2.09
CA LYS A 82 3.49 -28.22 2.96
C LYS A 82 3.23 -27.33 4.17
N ARG A 83 4.29 -26.83 4.80
CA ARG A 83 4.19 -25.88 5.94
C ARG A 83 3.59 -24.56 5.50
N TYR A 84 4.04 -24.03 4.37
CA TYR A 84 3.52 -22.78 3.81
C TYR A 84 2.02 -22.87 3.46
N LYS A 85 1.61 -23.98 2.80
CA LYS A 85 0.20 -24.25 2.50
C LYS A 85 -0.66 -24.25 3.77
N LYS A 86 -0.22 -24.96 4.84
CA LYS A 86 -0.95 -24.96 6.13
C LYS A 86 -1.08 -23.55 6.72
N LYS A 87 0.02 -22.78 6.69
CA LYS A 87 0.02 -21.40 7.18
C LYS A 87 -0.94 -20.52 6.38
N LEU A 88 -0.89 -20.61 5.05
CA LEU A 88 -1.73 -19.80 4.15
C LEU A 88 -3.22 -20.10 4.36
N VAL A 89 -3.59 -21.38 4.35
CA VAL A 89 -4.98 -21.80 4.58
C VAL A 89 -5.48 -21.35 5.96
N GLY A 90 -4.67 -21.55 7.01
CA GLY A 90 -5.04 -21.11 8.37
C GLY A 90 -5.19 -19.59 8.48
N GLN A 91 -4.29 -18.83 7.85
CA GLN A 91 -4.38 -17.36 7.84
C GLN A 91 -5.62 -16.89 7.08
N THR A 92 -5.88 -17.43 5.88
CA THR A 92 -7.06 -17.09 5.08
C THR A 92 -8.35 -17.39 5.83
N PHE A 93 -8.43 -18.53 6.52
CA PHE A 93 -9.56 -18.87 7.37
C PHE A 93 -9.77 -17.83 8.48
N LEU A 94 -8.71 -17.45 9.19
CA LEU A 94 -8.80 -16.43 10.24
C LEU A 94 -9.22 -15.07 9.67
N ASP A 95 -8.63 -14.64 8.56
CA ASP A 95 -8.93 -13.36 7.93
C ASP A 95 -10.41 -13.27 7.53
N THR A 96 -10.96 -14.33 6.92
CA THR A 96 -12.40 -14.42 6.60
C THR A 96 -13.25 -14.30 7.85
N LYS A 97 -12.95 -15.07 8.90
CA LYS A 97 -13.72 -15.06 10.16
C LYS A 97 -13.62 -13.75 10.93
N ILE A 98 -12.50 -13.02 10.80
CA ILE A 98 -12.31 -11.71 11.39
C ILE A 98 -13.06 -10.65 10.58
N GLN A 99 -12.97 -10.67 9.24
CA GLN A 99 -13.65 -9.73 8.37
C GLN A 99 -15.17 -9.73 8.59
N ASP A 100 -15.77 -10.92 8.75
CA ASP A 100 -17.20 -11.08 8.96
C ASP A 100 -17.68 -10.60 10.35
N ALA A 101 -16.80 -10.61 11.36
CA ALA A 101 -17.20 -10.43 12.76
C ALA A 101 -16.65 -9.16 13.42
N VAL A 102 -15.62 -8.55 12.88
CA VAL A 102 -14.95 -7.39 13.51
C VAL A 102 -15.38 -6.10 12.87
N PHE A 103 -16.15 -5.33 13.60
CA PHE A 103 -16.61 -4.00 13.22
C PHE A 103 -16.18 -2.95 14.26
N VAL A 104 -15.81 -1.76 13.80
CA VAL A 104 -15.49 -0.61 14.64
C VAL A 104 -16.48 0.52 14.36
N SER A 105 -17.29 0.87 15.34
CA SER A 105 -18.28 1.94 15.20
C SER A 105 -17.65 3.32 15.39
N LYS A 106 -18.31 4.35 14.83
CA LYS A 106 -17.94 5.75 15.06
C LYS A 106 -17.97 6.13 16.54
N ASP A 107 -18.88 5.55 17.31
CA ASP A 107 -19.01 5.85 18.73
C ASP A 107 -17.87 5.24 19.55
N GLU A 108 -17.38 4.05 19.18
CA GLU A 108 -16.19 3.49 19.82
C GLU A 108 -14.96 4.38 19.59
N ILE A 109 -14.80 4.92 18.37
CA ILE A 109 -13.71 5.84 18.04
C ILE A 109 -13.81 7.13 18.86
N ARG A 110 -15.00 7.74 18.94
CA ARG A 110 -15.26 8.94 19.74
C ARG A 110 -14.99 8.68 21.22
N ASN A 111 -15.45 7.55 21.74
CA ASN A 111 -15.24 7.15 23.13
C ASN A 111 -13.76 6.92 23.44
N TYR A 112 -13.05 6.23 22.55
CA TYR A 112 -11.61 6.02 22.67
C TYR A 112 -10.87 7.35 22.72
N TYR A 113 -11.16 8.26 21.77
CA TYR A 113 -10.56 9.58 21.74
C TYR A 113 -10.77 10.35 23.04
N ARG A 114 -12.02 10.40 23.56
CA ARG A 114 -12.33 11.09 24.81
C ARG A 114 -11.58 10.52 26.01
N LYS A 115 -11.55 9.18 26.14
CA LYS A 115 -10.90 8.49 27.25
C LYS A 115 -9.37 8.58 27.19
N ASN A 116 -8.80 8.72 26.01
CA ASN A 116 -7.36 8.69 25.80
C ASN A 116 -6.82 10.02 25.23
N LYS A 117 -7.48 11.13 25.51
CA LYS A 117 -7.20 12.43 24.90
C LYS A 117 -5.73 12.85 25.07
N GLU A 118 -5.12 12.55 26.21
CA GLU A 118 -3.72 12.87 26.50
C GLU A 118 -2.73 12.19 25.54
N GLN A 119 -3.05 11.03 24.98
CA GLN A 119 -2.22 10.35 23.99
C GLN A 119 -2.15 11.14 22.64
N PHE A 120 -3.08 12.07 22.44
CA PHE A 120 -3.21 12.89 21.23
C PHE A 120 -2.76 14.34 21.48
N ARG A 121 -1.97 14.59 22.53
CA ARG A 121 -1.40 15.88 22.85
C ARG A 121 -0.19 16.16 21.97
N ARG A 122 -0.10 17.35 21.42
CA ARG A 122 1.05 17.79 20.63
C ARG A 122 2.27 17.98 21.51
N LEU A 123 3.35 17.28 21.17
CA LEU A 123 4.62 17.40 21.89
C LEU A 123 5.44 18.60 21.42
N LYS A 124 5.15 19.11 20.21
CA LYS A 124 5.78 20.29 19.60
C LYS A 124 4.69 21.18 19.00
N SER A 125 5.00 22.45 18.77
CA SER A 125 4.16 23.31 17.94
C SER A 125 4.19 22.85 16.50
N GLU A 126 3.07 23.00 15.77
CA GLU A 126 2.93 22.62 14.38
C GLU A 126 2.35 23.77 13.56
N ALA A 127 2.63 23.81 12.27
CA ALA A 127 2.02 24.74 11.34
C ALA A 127 1.67 24.05 10.03
N THR A 128 0.42 24.24 9.59
CA THR A 128 0.00 23.91 8.22
C THR A 128 0.36 25.05 7.33
N ILE A 129 1.11 24.80 6.27
CA ILE A 129 1.62 25.80 5.35
C ILE A 129 1.33 25.42 3.90
N ASN A 130 1.21 26.43 3.03
CA ASN A 130 1.40 26.29 1.60
C ASN A 130 2.79 26.80 1.25
N SER A 131 3.61 25.97 0.62
CA SER A 131 4.95 26.35 0.18
C SER A 131 5.03 26.40 -1.35
N PHE A 132 5.36 27.57 -1.87
CA PHE A 132 5.63 27.83 -3.29
C PHE A 132 7.13 27.74 -3.51
N VAL A 133 7.57 26.86 -4.40
CA VAL A 133 8.98 26.68 -4.75
C VAL A 133 9.22 27.23 -6.16
N LEU A 134 10.08 28.24 -6.26
CA LEU A 134 10.34 28.95 -7.50
C LEU A 134 11.85 29.05 -7.78
N THR A 135 12.22 29.18 -9.03
CA THR A 135 13.62 29.36 -9.47
C THR A 135 13.98 30.83 -9.65
N ASP A 136 13.01 31.68 -9.96
CA ASP A 136 13.21 33.12 -10.18
C ASP A 136 12.84 33.95 -8.93
N LYS A 137 13.76 34.83 -8.51
CA LYS A 137 13.61 35.68 -7.34
C LYS A 137 12.51 36.76 -7.53
N LYS A 138 12.40 37.33 -8.73
CA LYS A 138 11.41 38.36 -9.02
C LYS A 138 10.00 37.78 -9.02
N GLU A 139 9.86 36.57 -9.59
CA GLU A 139 8.60 35.84 -9.56
C GLU A 139 8.21 35.45 -8.12
N ALA A 140 9.14 34.99 -7.31
CA ALA A 140 8.91 34.70 -5.89
C ALA A 140 8.45 35.94 -5.12
N ALA A 141 9.04 37.11 -5.40
CA ALA A 141 8.58 38.36 -4.81
C ALA A 141 7.15 38.76 -5.23
N ARG A 142 6.79 38.53 -6.51
CA ARG A 142 5.42 38.76 -7.03
C ARG A 142 4.41 37.81 -6.35
N VAL A 143 4.74 36.52 -6.24
CA VAL A 143 3.91 35.52 -5.54
C VAL A 143 3.67 35.97 -4.09
N ARG A 144 4.73 36.36 -3.39
CA ARG A 144 4.62 36.88 -2.00
C ARG A 144 3.70 38.09 -1.89
N ALA A 145 3.85 39.06 -2.78
CA ALA A 145 3.02 40.28 -2.79
C ALA A 145 1.54 39.94 -3.13
N ASN A 146 1.31 39.04 -4.06
CA ASN A 146 -0.04 38.62 -4.44
C ASN A 146 -0.74 37.86 -3.31
N LEU A 147 -0.04 36.97 -2.60
CA LEU A 147 -0.57 36.26 -1.42
C LEU A 147 -1.05 37.24 -0.34
N GLU A 148 -0.29 38.33 -0.15
CA GLU A 148 -0.60 39.35 0.89
C GLU A 148 -1.75 40.28 0.49
N LYS A 149 -1.82 40.66 -0.79
CA LYS A 149 -2.79 41.63 -1.30
C LYS A 149 -4.10 41.07 -1.80
N SER A 150 -4.10 39.77 -2.20
CA SER A 150 -5.26 39.17 -2.87
C SER A 150 -6.32 38.69 -1.88
N THR A 151 -7.41 39.47 -1.78
CA THR A 151 -8.69 39.03 -1.20
C THR A 151 -9.58 38.31 -2.23
N ASN A 152 -9.19 38.32 -3.51
CA ASN A 152 -9.96 37.74 -4.62
C ASN A 152 -9.61 36.28 -4.83
N ASN A 153 -10.59 35.38 -4.61
CA ASN A 153 -10.44 33.97 -4.76
C ASN A 153 -9.97 33.51 -6.17
N LYS A 154 -10.42 34.22 -7.24
CA LYS A 154 -10.07 33.85 -8.62
C LYS A 154 -8.56 33.99 -8.89
N LYS A 155 -7.99 35.15 -8.54
CA LYS A 155 -6.54 35.41 -8.68
C LYS A 155 -5.70 34.43 -7.83
N ARG A 156 -6.22 34.07 -6.70
CA ARG A 156 -5.59 33.13 -5.79
C ARG A 156 -5.56 31.70 -6.39
N VAL A 157 -6.68 31.22 -6.95
CA VAL A 157 -6.78 29.94 -7.64
C VAL A 157 -5.84 29.89 -8.86
N GLU A 158 -5.80 30.94 -9.67
CA GLU A 158 -4.89 31.05 -10.82
C GLU A 158 -3.42 30.92 -10.40
N MET A 159 -3.04 31.56 -9.30
CA MET A 159 -1.68 31.48 -8.76
C MET A 159 -1.33 30.08 -8.26
N PHE A 160 -2.27 29.39 -7.58
CA PHE A 160 -2.06 28.00 -7.13
C PHE A 160 -1.96 27.02 -8.30
N ASN A 161 -2.72 27.24 -9.38
CA ASN A 161 -2.67 26.42 -10.58
C ASN A 161 -1.38 26.66 -11.39
N LYS A 162 -0.83 27.88 -11.34
CA LYS A 162 0.37 28.26 -12.10
C LYS A 162 1.67 27.72 -11.48
N HIS A 163 1.69 27.50 -10.16
CA HIS A 163 2.92 27.15 -9.44
C HIS A 163 2.79 25.81 -8.74
N THR A 164 3.92 25.12 -8.59
CA THR A 164 3.99 23.94 -7.72
C THR A 164 3.86 24.38 -6.26
N VAL A 165 2.77 23.96 -5.61
CA VAL A 165 2.49 24.26 -4.22
C VAL A 165 2.46 22.99 -3.40
N VAL A 166 3.24 22.95 -2.33
CA VAL A 166 3.23 21.87 -1.35
C VAL A 166 2.42 22.34 -0.14
N ALA A 167 1.27 21.67 0.08
CA ALA A 167 0.38 21.93 1.23
C ALA A 167 0.59 20.85 2.29
N GLU A 168 1.25 21.20 3.39
CA GLU A 168 1.65 20.19 4.38
C GLU A 168 1.74 20.80 5.79
N THR A 169 1.71 19.91 6.81
CA THR A 169 1.86 20.30 8.22
C THR A 169 3.22 19.84 8.74
N PHE A 170 3.99 20.78 9.26
CA PHE A 170 5.31 20.54 9.82
C PHE A 170 5.34 20.85 11.31
N ALA A 171 6.07 20.05 12.07
CA ALA A 171 6.37 20.34 13.45
C ALA A 171 7.60 21.26 13.57
N ASP A 172 7.67 22.03 14.66
CA ASP A 172 8.82 22.85 14.99
C ASP A 172 10.11 22.04 15.00
N GLY A 173 11.11 22.53 14.26
CA GLY A 173 12.41 21.87 14.04
C GLY A 173 12.45 20.94 12.83
N MET A 174 11.38 20.73 12.08
CA MET A 174 11.38 19.88 10.87
C MET A 174 11.80 20.63 9.60
N LEU A 175 11.73 21.95 9.59
CA LEU A 175 12.08 22.75 8.42
C LEU A 175 13.48 23.34 8.54
N HIS A 176 14.05 23.75 7.38
CA HIS A 176 15.30 24.48 7.36
C HIS A 176 15.25 25.69 8.32
N SER A 177 16.31 25.92 9.09
CA SER A 177 16.34 26.88 10.20
C SER A 177 15.84 28.28 9.83
N LYS A 178 16.20 28.82 8.64
CA LYS A 178 15.74 30.12 8.15
C LYS A 178 14.20 30.19 7.98
N VAL A 179 13.56 29.07 7.63
CA VAL A 179 12.10 28.96 7.48
C VAL A 179 11.47 28.71 8.84
N ASN A 180 11.98 27.75 9.59
CA ASN A 180 11.49 27.34 10.89
C ASN A 180 11.35 28.51 11.86
N ASN A 181 12.41 29.33 11.99
CA ASN A 181 12.44 30.49 12.88
C ASN A 181 11.42 31.58 12.48
N LYS A 182 11.06 31.68 11.22
CA LYS A 182 10.01 32.63 10.75
C LYS A 182 8.60 32.11 10.99
N ILE A 183 8.39 30.79 11.02
CA ILE A 183 7.10 30.17 11.28
C ILE A 183 6.83 30.09 12.79
N PHE A 184 7.81 29.59 13.56
CA PHE A 184 7.64 29.25 14.97
C PHE A 184 8.28 30.26 15.93
N GLY A 185 9.09 31.19 15.42
CA GLY A 185 9.72 32.24 16.22
C GLY A 185 8.73 33.31 16.73
N PRO A 186 9.22 34.32 17.45
CA PRO A 186 8.37 35.31 18.14
C PRO A 186 7.50 36.14 17.20
N LYS A 187 7.97 36.37 15.97
CA LYS A 187 7.19 37.09 14.95
C LYS A 187 6.39 36.11 14.12
N LYS A 188 5.18 35.80 14.51
CA LYS A 188 4.27 34.85 13.82
C LYS A 188 3.74 35.41 12.50
N LEU A 189 4.57 35.45 11.45
CA LEU A 189 4.22 35.99 10.15
C LEU A 189 3.29 35.02 9.40
N LYS A 190 2.22 35.54 8.79
CA LYS A 190 1.31 34.73 7.95
C LYS A 190 1.94 34.43 6.59
N TYR A 191 2.65 35.39 6.02
CA TYR A 191 3.30 35.27 4.71
C TYR A 191 4.81 35.48 4.87
N ILE A 192 5.60 34.55 4.39
CA ILE A 192 7.04 34.46 4.62
C ILE A 192 7.75 34.33 3.29
N GLY A 193 8.88 34.95 3.12
CA GLY A 193 9.70 34.85 1.91
C GLY A 193 9.70 36.13 1.07
N PRO A 194 10.35 36.06 -0.12
CA PRO A 194 11.09 34.91 -0.63
C PRO A 194 12.32 34.57 0.23
N ILE A 195 12.52 33.28 0.51
CA ILE A 195 13.70 32.75 1.21
C ILE A 195 14.53 31.96 0.20
N SER A 196 15.82 32.32 0.07
CA SER A 196 16.74 31.54 -0.77
C SER A 196 17.13 30.24 -0.08
N LEU A 197 16.92 29.12 -0.78
CA LEU A 197 17.26 27.75 -0.39
C LEU A 197 18.06 27.11 -1.54
N GLY A 198 19.38 27.33 -1.54
CA GLY A 198 20.24 26.95 -2.66
C GLY A 198 19.88 27.75 -3.93
N ASN A 199 19.58 27.05 -5.02
CA ASN A 199 19.20 27.62 -6.32
C ASN A 199 17.68 27.91 -6.46
N LYS A 200 16.91 27.77 -5.39
CA LYS A 200 15.46 27.98 -5.35
C LYS A 200 15.09 29.02 -4.32
N TYR A 201 13.89 29.58 -4.52
CA TYR A 201 13.27 30.53 -3.59
C TYR A 201 11.98 29.93 -3.06
N SER A 202 11.78 29.97 -1.74
CA SER A 202 10.55 29.51 -1.09
C SER A 202 9.74 30.71 -0.63
N VAL A 203 8.44 30.70 -0.98
CA VAL A 203 7.43 31.62 -0.44
C VAL A 203 6.40 30.77 0.30
N ILE A 204 6.08 31.16 1.52
CA ILE A 204 5.26 30.36 2.42
C ILE A 204 4.06 31.17 2.89
N GLU A 205 2.88 30.57 2.79
CA GLU A 205 1.68 31.00 3.47
C GLU A 205 1.40 30.07 4.65
N VAL A 206 1.32 30.61 5.84
CA VAL A 206 0.92 29.87 7.04
C VAL A 206 -0.59 29.86 7.15
N ILE A 207 -1.19 28.71 6.97
CA ILE A 207 -2.66 28.51 6.99
C ILE A 207 -3.14 28.41 8.43
N LYS A 208 -2.48 27.59 9.24
CA LYS A 208 -2.88 27.37 10.64
C LYS A 208 -1.68 27.02 11.49
N ARG A 209 -1.69 27.48 12.74
CA ARG A 209 -0.72 27.10 13.77
C ARG A 209 -1.40 26.35 14.88
N TYR A 210 -0.70 25.41 15.43
CA TYR A 210 -1.11 24.62 16.58
C TYR A 210 -0.01 24.71 17.63
N GLU A 211 -0.36 25.13 18.81
CA GLU A 211 0.62 25.28 19.90
C GLU A 211 0.94 23.92 20.52
N LYS A 212 2.15 23.78 21.02
CA LYS A 212 2.57 22.68 21.88
C LYS A 212 1.59 22.52 23.04
N GLY A 213 1.23 21.29 23.38
CA GLY A 213 0.30 20.99 24.45
C GLY A 213 -1.19 21.00 24.05
N THR A 214 -1.53 21.49 22.84
CA THR A 214 -2.90 21.33 22.30
C THR A 214 -3.11 19.90 21.80
N TYR A 215 -4.36 19.54 21.52
CA TYR A 215 -4.69 18.17 21.07
C TYR A 215 -4.93 18.10 19.56
N PHE A 216 -4.57 16.99 18.95
CA PHE A 216 -5.02 16.68 17.60
C PHE A 216 -6.53 16.53 17.58
N GLY A 217 -7.21 17.08 16.57
CA GLY A 217 -8.63 16.84 16.34
C GLY A 217 -8.89 15.35 16.03
N LEU A 218 -10.12 14.91 16.29
CA LEU A 218 -10.52 13.54 16.02
C LEU A 218 -10.36 13.15 14.55
N ASP A 219 -10.65 14.06 13.64
CA ASP A 219 -10.46 13.93 12.20
C ASP A 219 -9.03 13.49 11.83
N ARG A 220 -8.04 14.09 12.46
CA ARG A 220 -6.62 13.81 12.18
C ARG A 220 -6.12 12.48 12.75
N VAL A 221 -6.76 11.96 13.77
CA VAL A 221 -6.36 10.73 14.48
C VAL A 221 -7.36 9.60 14.31
N TYR A 222 -8.41 9.83 13.50
CA TYR A 222 -9.50 8.89 13.30
C TYR A 222 -9.02 7.52 12.83
N ASP A 223 -8.25 7.47 11.73
CA ASP A 223 -7.76 6.22 11.15
C ASP A 223 -6.78 5.50 12.08
N LYS A 224 -5.98 6.25 12.83
CA LYS A 224 -5.10 5.69 13.86
C LYS A 224 -5.92 5.01 14.96
N ILE A 225 -6.97 5.65 15.45
CA ILE A 225 -7.84 5.11 16.49
C ILE A 225 -8.61 3.91 15.95
N TYR A 226 -9.17 4.02 14.73
CA TYR A 226 -9.83 2.90 14.08
C TYR A 226 -8.91 1.67 14.01
N SER A 227 -7.68 1.83 13.52
CA SER A 227 -6.71 0.74 13.41
C SER A 227 -6.36 0.12 14.77
N LEU A 228 -6.23 0.94 15.82
CA LEU A 228 -5.96 0.44 17.19
C LEU A 228 -7.11 -0.41 17.72
N ILE A 229 -8.36 0.07 17.58
CA ILE A 229 -9.55 -0.65 18.06
C ILE A 229 -9.74 -1.93 17.24
N TYR A 230 -9.62 -1.84 15.90
CA TYR A 230 -9.73 -2.98 15.00
C TYR A 230 -8.72 -4.07 15.33
N LYS A 231 -7.43 -3.74 15.45
CA LYS A 231 -6.37 -4.70 15.80
C LYS A 231 -6.64 -5.38 17.15
N ARG A 232 -7.11 -4.63 18.13
CA ARG A 232 -7.48 -5.19 19.43
C ARG A 232 -8.65 -6.17 19.32
N LYS A 233 -9.72 -5.81 18.63
CA LYS A 233 -10.89 -6.68 18.43
C LYS A 233 -10.51 -7.92 17.60
N ALA A 234 -9.72 -7.75 16.56
CA ALA A 234 -9.23 -8.85 15.73
C ALA A 234 -8.39 -9.83 16.55
N ALA A 235 -7.50 -9.34 17.40
CA ALA A 235 -6.70 -10.20 18.29
C ALA A 235 -7.57 -10.99 19.26
N ILE A 236 -8.57 -10.35 19.89
CA ILE A 236 -9.53 -11.03 20.77
C ILE A 236 -10.32 -12.09 19.99
N ARG A 237 -10.81 -11.74 18.80
CA ARG A 237 -11.56 -12.68 17.96
C ARG A 237 -10.72 -13.86 17.53
N THR A 238 -9.46 -13.62 17.13
CA THR A 238 -8.50 -14.69 16.81
C THR A 238 -8.33 -15.64 17.99
N GLN A 239 -8.13 -15.11 19.19
CA GLN A 239 -7.98 -15.96 20.38
C GLN A 239 -9.24 -16.80 20.63
N THR A 240 -10.42 -16.18 20.54
CA THR A 240 -11.71 -16.90 20.71
C THR A 240 -11.85 -18.05 19.70
N ILE A 241 -11.50 -17.79 18.41
CA ILE A 241 -11.55 -18.83 17.38
C ILE A 241 -10.58 -19.98 17.70
N ILE A 242 -9.35 -19.64 18.08
CA ILE A 242 -8.34 -20.67 18.43
C ILE A 242 -8.79 -21.50 19.63
N ASP A 243 -9.36 -20.87 20.65
CA ASP A 243 -9.82 -21.55 21.85
C ASP A 243 -11.03 -22.48 21.55
N SER A 244 -11.95 -22.05 20.68
CA SER A 244 -13.03 -22.90 20.18
C SER A 244 -12.49 -24.12 19.42
N LEU A 245 -11.57 -23.90 18.49
CA LEU A 245 -10.95 -24.99 17.71
C LEU A 245 -10.19 -25.98 18.59
N LYS A 246 -9.55 -25.53 19.68
CA LYS A 246 -8.90 -26.43 20.64
C LYS A 246 -9.87 -27.30 21.42
N GLN A 247 -11.12 -26.87 21.59
CA GLN A 247 -12.16 -27.67 22.22
C GLN A 247 -12.79 -28.68 21.25
N GLU A 248 -12.90 -28.30 19.97
CA GLU A 248 -13.52 -29.13 18.93
C GLU A 248 -12.59 -30.17 18.35
N ILE A 249 -11.29 -29.89 18.30
CA ILE A 249 -10.26 -30.73 17.66
C ILE A 249 -9.40 -31.39 18.76
N ALA A 250 -9.30 -32.71 18.72
CA ALA A 250 -8.45 -33.44 19.66
C ALA A 250 -7.00 -32.93 19.59
N LEU A 251 -6.48 -32.46 20.72
CA LEU A 251 -5.13 -31.94 20.88
C LEU A 251 -4.34 -32.85 21.83
N GLU A 252 -3.29 -33.48 21.31
CA GLU A 252 -2.34 -34.27 22.10
C GLU A 252 -0.94 -33.64 22.00
N ILE A 253 -0.35 -33.33 23.16
CA ILE A 253 1.00 -32.77 23.24
C ILE A 253 1.88 -33.79 24.00
N LYS A 254 2.80 -34.42 23.26
CA LYS A 254 3.86 -35.27 23.88
C LYS A 254 5.08 -34.38 24.12
N THR A 255 5.19 -33.89 25.33
CA THR A 255 6.38 -33.13 25.75
C THR A 255 7.44 -34.09 26.29
N ASN A 256 8.28 -34.61 25.40
CA ASN A 256 9.58 -35.09 25.82
C ASN A 256 10.52 -33.90 25.79
N LYS A 257 10.68 -33.25 26.95
CA LYS A 257 11.63 -32.15 27.25
C LYS A 257 11.73 -31.08 26.13
N ILE A 258 11.04 -29.97 26.32
CA ILE A 258 11.45 -28.68 25.81
C ILE A 258 12.30 -28.00 26.88
#